data_731672c337a6fda23ce38e2bfef336e3
#
_entry.id   731672c337a6fda23ce38e2bfef336e3
#
_cell.length_a   1.000
_cell.length_b   1.000
_cell.length_c   1.000
_cell.angle_alpha   90.00
_cell.angle_beta   90.00
_cell.angle_gamma   90.00
#
_symmetry.space_group_name_H-M   'P 1'
#
loop_
_entity.id
_entity.type
_entity.pdbx_description
1 polymer ?
#
loop_
_entity_poly.entity_id
_entity_poly.type
_entity_poly.pdbx_seq_one_letter_code
_entity_poly.pdbx_strand_id
1 'polypeptide(L)'
;MKDIARRAGVSESAVSFALNDRPGVSEATRARVRRVAEQLGWRPSTAARALSGEGAATVGFVLARPAATLGVDSFFLQLVSGIQGVLAERHLGLLFQVVEDVADECAVYRRWWAEHRVDGVLVVDPRADDPRPGLLDELSLPAVVIGGAPDERHPGLSTVWADDAGAMASVVGELTALGHRRIVHIAGLPGLAHTQRRIRTLRAEAARRGLAEVESVTTDYSDAEAAAVTRRVLRGPAAPTALVYDTDVMAVAGLAAAAELGFSVPADLSVVAWEDSALCRMVTPWLSALSRDSVEFGSTAARELLALLDGGPARTVRVPVPRLIERDSTGPARTDRPRSGAANDGTGPGA
;
A
#
# COMPACT_ATOMS: atom_id res chain seq x y z
N MET A 1 -17.15 -21.90 -30.49
CA MET A 1 -17.46 -21.53 -31.87
C MET A 1 -18.21 -22.65 -32.61
N LYS A 2 -17.68 -23.87 -32.71
CA LYS A 2 -18.34 -25.01 -33.43
C LYS A 2 -19.76 -25.29 -32.97
N ASP A 3 -20.05 -25.28 -31.69
CA ASP A 3 -21.41 -25.56 -31.18
C ASP A 3 -22.41 -24.45 -31.50
N ILE A 4 -21.95 -23.18 -31.49
CA ILE A 4 -22.76 -22.04 -31.93
C ILE A 4 -23.07 -22.17 -33.43
N ALA A 5 -22.05 -22.45 -34.25
CA ALA A 5 -22.20 -22.63 -35.70
C ALA A 5 -23.23 -23.70 -36.01
N ARG A 6 -23.13 -24.87 -35.39
CA ARG A 6 -24.05 -25.99 -35.55
C ARG A 6 -25.48 -25.63 -35.12
N ARG A 7 -25.68 -24.98 -33.97
CA ARG A 7 -27.02 -24.62 -33.48
C ARG A 7 -27.64 -23.44 -34.23
N ALA A 8 -26.81 -22.49 -34.68
CA ALA A 8 -27.29 -21.38 -35.48
C ALA A 8 -27.45 -21.68 -36.95
N GLY A 9 -27.00 -22.87 -37.45
CA GLY A 9 -27.08 -23.28 -38.84
C GLY A 9 -26.23 -22.40 -39.77
N VAL A 10 -25.04 -22.02 -39.37
CA VAL A 10 -24.10 -21.16 -40.11
C VAL A 10 -22.67 -21.70 -40.03
N SER A 11 -21.75 -21.19 -40.85
CA SER A 11 -20.33 -21.54 -40.78
C SER A 11 -19.65 -20.91 -39.56
N GLU A 12 -18.53 -21.46 -39.07
CA GLU A 12 -17.73 -20.89 -37.97
C GLU A 12 -17.21 -19.49 -38.31
N SER A 13 -16.90 -19.20 -39.57
CA SER A 13 -16.55 -17.86 -40.04
C SER A 13 -17.71 -16.88 -39.93
N ALA A 14 -18.93 -17.30 -40.25
CA ALA A 14 -20.13 -16.46 -40.07
C ALA A 14 -20.41 -16.18 -38.57
N VAL A 15 -20.18 -17.18 -37.69
CA VAL A 15 -20.23 -16.96 -36.22
C VAL A 15 -19.20 -15.93 -35.77
N SER A 16 -17.95 -16.04 -36.24
CA SER A 16 -16.90 -15.08 -35.94
C SER A 16 -17.26 -13.67 -36.39
N PHE A 17 -17.78 -13.51 -37.62
CA PHE A 17 -18.20 -12.22 -38.16
C PHE A 17 -19.40 -11.62 -37.38
N ALA A 18 -20.36 -12.48 -37.02
CA ALA A 18 -21.54 -12.06 -36.27
C ALA A 18 -21.20 -11.61 -34.84
N LEU A 19 -20.28 -12.29 -34.15
CA LEU A 19 -19.90 -12.00 -32.79
C LEU A 19 -18.93 -10.80 -32.67
N ASN A 20 -18.12 -10.57 -33.73
CA ASN A 20 -17.14 -9.48 -33.78
C ASN A 20 -17.62 -8.28 -34.63
N ASP A 21 -18.90 -8.16 -34.87
CA ASP A 21 -19.52 -7.07 -35.63
C ASP A 21 -18.89 -6.79 -37.02
N ARG A 22 -18.20 -7.79 -37.61
CA ARG A 22 -17.59 -7.65 -38.93
C ARG A 22 -18.65 -7.67 -40.03
N PRO A 23 -18.43 -6.95 -41.13
CA PRO A 23 -19.29 -7.05 -42.33
C PRO A 23 -19.24 -8.45 -42.92
N GLY A 24 -20.31 -8.86 -43.60
CA GLY A 24 -20.39 -10.17 -44.29
C GLY A 24 -21.47 -11.12 -43.75
N VAL A 25 -22.23 -10.71 -42.75
CA VAL A 25 -23.43 -11.44 -42.28
C VAL A 25 -24.62 -10.48 -42.15
N SER A 26 -25.81 -10.99 -42.46
CA SER A 26 -27.06 -10.23 -42.33
C SER A 26 -27.40 -9.99 -40.85
N GLU A 27 -28.14 -8.91 -40.56
CA GLU A 27 -28.59 -8.57 -39.21
C GLU A 27 -29.40 -9.70 -38.56
N ALA A 28 -30.24 -10.37 -39.33
CA ALA A 28 -31.01 -11.53 -38.88
C ALA A 28 -30.10 -12.71 -38.48
N THR A 29 -29.01 -12.93 -39.21
CA THR A 29 -28.01 -13.95 -38.88
C THR A 29 -27.23 -13.57 -37.64
N ARG A 30 -26.85 -12.31 -37.51
CA ARG A 30 -26.17 -11.74 -36.33
C ARG A 30 -27.01 -11.93 -35.08
N ALA A 31 -28.27 -11.55 -35.11
CA ALA A 31 -29.19 -11.70 -33.99
C ALA A 31 -29.39 -13.16 -33.58
N ARG A 32 -29.49 -14.09 -34.57
CA ARG A 32 -29.62 -15.53 -34.33
C ARG A 32 -28.36 -16.09 -33.65
N VAL A 33 -27.17 -15.74 -34.14
CA VAL A 33 -25.91 -16.21 -33.60
C VAL A 33 -25.71 -15.71 -32.16
N ARG A 34 -25.99 -14.43 -31.87
CA ARG A 34 -25.92 -13.86 -30.53
C ARG A 34 -26.87 -14.59 -29.57
N ARG A 35 -28.12 -14.80 -29.94
CA ARG A 35 -29.08 -15.54 -29.11
C ARG A 35 -28.61 -16.96 -28.79
N VAL A 36 -28.05 -17.68 -29.77
CA VAL A 36 -27.50 -19.02 -29.55
C VAL A 36 -26.27 -18.98 -28.65
N ALA A 37 -25.42 -17.99 -28.81
CA ALA A 37 -24.25 -17.81 -27.95
C ALA A 37 -24.68 -17.57 -26.48
N GLU A 38 -25.66 -16.70 -26.25
CA GLU A 38 -26.25 -16.45 -24.93
C GLU A 38 -26.85 -17.71 -24.30
N GLN A 39 -27.63 -18.47 -25.07
CA GLN A 39 -28.23 -19.74 -24.61
C GLN A 39 -27.21 -20.79 -24.22
N LEU A 40 -26.02 -20.76 -24.84
CA LEU A 40 -24.89 -21.64 -24.53
C LEU A 40 -23.99 -21.13 -23.43
N GLY A 41 -24.28 -19.93 -22.89
CA GLY A 41 -23.39 -19.25 -21.94
C GLY A 41 -22.02 -18.90 -22.53
N TRP A 42 -21.93 -18.88 -23.89
CA TRP A 42 -20.68 -18.63 -24.57
C TRP A 42 -20.29 -17.14 -24.48
N ARG A 43 -19.07 -16.88 -24.07
CA ARG A 43 -18.45 -15.56 -24.12
C ARG A 43 -17.12 -15.65 -24.87
N PRO A 44 -16.71 -14.62 -25.62
CA PRO A 44 -15.37 -14.57 -26.20
C PRO A 44 -14.32 -14.81 -25.11
N SER A 45 -13.33 -15.65 -25.38
CA SER A 45 -12.21 -15.78 -24.45
C SER A 45 -11.43 -14.48 -24.39
N THR A 46 -10.83 -14.15 -23.22
CA THR A 46 -9.98 -12.98 -23.05
C THR A 46 -8.84 -12.96 -24.08
N ALA A 47 -8.25 -14.11 -24.38
CA ALA A 47 -7.22 -14.24 -25.42
C ALA A 47 -7.76 -13.91 -26.83
N ALA A 48 -9.00 -14.30 -27.16
CA ALA A 48 -9.60 -13.96 -28.44
C ALA A 48 -9.92 -12.46 -28.55
N ARG A 49 -10.32 -11.81 -27.47
CA ARG A 49 -10.54 -10.35 -27.40
C ARG A 49 -9.22 -9.57 -27.53
N ALA A 50 -8.18 -9.99 -26.81
CA ALA A 50 -6.86 -9.38 -26.90
C ALA A 50 -6.31 -9.42 -28.35
N LEU A 51 -6.49 -10.53 -29.05
CA LEU A 51 -6.11 -10.69 -30.46
C LEU A 51 -6.97 -9.86 -31.43
N SER A 52 -8.21 -9.51 -31.05
CA SER A 52 -9.08 -8.63 -31.86
C SER A 52 -8.90 -7.14 -31.58
N GLY A 53 -8.00 -6.77 -30.66
CA GLY A 53 -7.75 -5.38 -30.27
C GLY A 53 -8.73 -4.82 -29.22
N GLU A 54 -9.57 -5.69 -28.62
CA GLU A 54 -10.55 -5.30 -27.59
C GLU A 54 -9.98 -5.25 -26.17
N GLY A 55 -8.66 -5.47 -26.01
CA GLY A 55 -7.97 -5.50 -24.72
C GLY A 55 -8.13 -6.82 -23.94
N ALA A 56 -7.38 -6.94 -22.85
CA ALA A 56 -7.38 -8.10 -21.95
C ALA A 56 -8.57 -8.10 -20.98
N ALA A 57 -9.24 -6.98 -20.82
CA ALA A 57 -10.22 -6.69 -19.78
C ALA A 57 -9.66 -7.00 -18.36
N THR A 58 -8.41 -6.71 -18.14
CA THR A 58 -7.67 -7.06 -16.93
C THR A 58 -6.66 -5.97 -16.59
N VAL A 59 -6.62 -5.57 -15.33
CA VAL A 59 -5.63 -4.65 -14.76
C VAL A 59 -4.62 -5.47 -13.95
N GLY A 60 -3.33 -5.16 -14.10
CA GLY A 60 -2.26 -5.81 -13.36
C GLY A 60 -1.95 -5.06 -12.05
N PHE A 61 -1.63 -5.83 -11.03
CA PHE A 61 -1.16 -5.34 -9.74
C PHE A 61 -0.08 -6.29 -9.21
N VAL A 62 1.17 -5.82 -9.16
CA VAL A 62 2.28 -6.61 -8.65
C VAL A 62 2.77 -6.00 -7.34
N LEU A 63 3.06 -6.83 -6.36
CA LEU A 63 3.59 -6.43 -5.08
C LEU A 63 4.95 -7.09 -4.84
N ALA A 64 6.01 -6.27 -4.87
CA ALA A 64 7.38 -6.70 -4.65
C ALA A 64 7.74 -6.61 -3.16
N ARG A 65 7.30 -7.60 -2.40
CA ARG A 65 7.59 -7.75 -0.96
C ARG A 65 7.68 -9.22 -0.58
N PRO A 66 8.52 -9.59 0.42
CA PRO A 66 8.53 -10.94 0.96
C PRO A 66 7.12 -11.37 1.39
N ALA A 67 6.69 -12.54 0.96
CA ALA A 67 5.33 -13.04 1.21
C ALA A 67 4.98 -13.10 2.70
N ALA A 68 5.96 -13.34 3.58
CA ALA A 68 5.77 -13.38 5.02
C ALA A 68 5.30 -12.05 5.63
N THR A 69 5.57 -10.90 4.97
CA THR A 69 5.18 -9.57 5.48
C THR A 69 3.76 -9.17 5.10
N LEU A 70 3.10 -9.92 4.22
CA LEU A 70 1.77 -9.57 3.68
C LEU A 70 0.60 -10.08 4.52
N GLY A 71 0.80 -11.10 5.33
CA GLY A 71 -0.29 -11.85 5.97
C GLY A 71 -1.15 -11.05 6.96
N VAL A 72 -0.67 -9.90 7.43
CA VAL A 72 -1.34 -9.08 8.45
C VAL A 72 -1.48 -7.60 8.07
N ASP A 73 -1.00 -7.20 6.87
CA ASP A 73 -1.07 -5.80 6.43
C ASP A 73 -2.47 -5.45 5.90
N SER A 74 -3.26 -4.82 6.76
CA SER A 74 -4.64 -4.41 6.44
C SER A 74 -4.72 -3.35 5.33
N PHE A 75 -3.66 -2.56 5.14
CA PHE A 75 -3.61 -1.51 4.13
C PHE A 75 -3.78 -2.07 2.71
N PHE A 76 -3.03 -3.11 2.35
CA PHE A 76 -3.11 -3.69 1.01
C PHE A 76 -4.46 -4.34 0.72
N LEU A 77 -5.08 -4.99 1.71
CA LEU A 77 -6.42 -5.57 1.52
C LEU A 77 -7.49 -4.49 1.29
N GLN A 78 -7.43 -3.38 2.01
CA GLN A 78 -8.33 -2.25 1.82
C GLN A 78 -8.09 -1.56 0.48
N LEU A 79 -6.82 -1.35 0.10
CA LEU A 79 -6.42 -0.79 -1.19
C LEU A 79 -6.97 -1.65 -2.34
N VAL A 80 -6.74 -2.96 -2.30
CA VAL A 80 -7.24 -3.92 -3.30
C VAL A 80 -8.77 -3.94 -3.33
N SER A 81 -9.44 -3.85 -2.19
CA SER A 81 -10.90 -3.76 -2.13
C SER A 81 -11.43 -2.53 -2.87
N GLY A 82 -10.79 -1.36 -2.68
CA GLY A 82 -11.13 -0.14 -3.39
C GLY A 82 -10.90 -0.25 -4.90
N ILE A 83 -9.74 -0.80 -5.30
CA ILE A 83 -9.41 -1.06 -6.70
C ILE A 83 -10.48 -1.96 -7.33
N GLN A 84 -10.76 -3.09 -6.68
CA GLN A 84 -11.68 -4.10 -7.20
C GLN A 84 -13.11 -3.57 -7.32
N GLY A 85 -13.55 -2.72 -6.38
CA GLY A 85 -14.87 -2.07 -6.45
C GLY A 85 -15.05 -1.29 -7.76
N VAL A 86 -14.08 -0.47 -8.14
CA VAL A 86 -14.11 0.32 -9.38
C VAL A 86 -13.99 -0.55 -10.63
N LEU A 87 -13.10 -1.55 -10.63
CA LEU A 87 -12.92 -2.45 -11.77
C LEU A 87 -14.18 -3.29 -12.04
N ALA A 88 -14.88 -3.72 -10.98
CA ALA A 88 -16.09 -4.53 -11.09
C ALA A 88 -17.22 -3.79 -11.83
N GLU A 89 -17.35 -2.47 -11.71
CA GLU A 89 -18.34 -1.65 -12.41
C GLU A 89 -18.16 -1.73 -13.94
N ARG A 90 -16.92 -1.95 -14.40
CA ARG A 90 -16.58 -2.13 -15.81
C ARG A 90 -16.34 -3.59 -16.20
N HIS A 91 -16.63 -4.55 -15.34
CA HIS A 91 -16.40 -5.98 -15.57
C HIS A 91 -14.93 -6.32 -15.88
N LEU A 92 -13.99 -5.55 -15.32
CA LEU A 92 -12.55 -5.79 -15.45
C LEU A 92 -12.05 -6.70 -14.33
N GLY A 93 -11.11 -7.59 -14.67
CA GLY A 93 -10.40 -8.42 -13.70
C GLY A 93 -9.20 -7.70 -13.10
N LEU A 94 -8.81 -8.09 -11.88
CA LEU A 94 -7.53 -7.73 -11.27
C LEU A 94 -6.61 -8.95 -11.29
N LEU A 95 -5.49 -8.86 -12.00
CA LEU A 95 -4.44 -9.87 -11.99
C LEU A 95 -3.40 -9.49 -10.94
N PHE A 96 -3.46 -10.15 -9.79
CA PHE A 96 -2.56 -9.90 -8.66
C PHE A 96 -1.42 -10.91 -8.64
N GLN A 97 -0.19 -10.44 -8.45
CA GLN A 97 1.00 -11.28 -8.28
C GLN A 97 1.91 -10.71 -7.20
N VAL A 98 2.45 -11.59 -6.34
CA VAL A 98 3.49 -11.26 -5.37
C VAL A 98 4.83 -11.76 -5.90
N VAL A 99 5.86 -10.95 -5.73
CA VAL A 99 7.24 -11.26 -6.11
C VAL A 99 8.20 -10.80 -5.01
N GLU A 100 9.43 -11.30 -5.02
CA GLU A 100 10.39 -11.00 -3.96
C GLU A 100 10.97 -9.58 -4.07
N ASP A 101 11.21 -9.10 -5.30
CA ASP A 101 11.85 -7.80 -5.52
C ASP A 101 11.35 -7.08 -6.78
N VAL A 102 11.88 -5.86 -7.00
CA VAL A 102 11.52 -5.01 -8.14
C VAL A 102 12.03 -5.55 -9.48
N ALA A 103 13.11 -6.31 -9.50
CA ALA A 103 13.62 -6.89 -10.75
C ALA A 103 12.65 -7.96 -11.25
N ASP A 104 12.13 -8.80 -10.34
CA ASP A 104 11.08 -9.77 -10.62
C ASP A 104 9.78 -9.08 -11.06
N GLU A 105 9.40 -7.97 -10.41
CA GLU A 105 8.24 -7.16 -10.80
C GLU A 105 8.38 -6.66 -12.24
N CYS A 106 9.54 -6.11 -12.60
CA CYS A 106 9.83 -5.69 -13.97
C CYS A 106 9.76 -6.86 -14.97
N ALA A 107 10.21 -8.05 -14.59
CA ALA A 107 10.10 -9.24 -15.42
C ALA A 107 8.63 -9.66 -15.63
N VAL A 108 7.79 -9.53 -14.59
CA VAL A 108 6.34 -9.77 -14.69
C VAL A 108 5.70 -8.78 -15.65
N TYR A 109 6.00 -7.48 -15.58
CA TYR A 109 5.45 -6.48 -16.49
C TYR A 109 5.80 -6.77 -17.95
N ARG A 110 7.09 -7.09 -18.27
CA ARG A 110 7.51 -7.48 -19.61
C ARG A 110 6.74 -8.70 -20.11
N ARG A 111 6.57 -9.71 -19.27
CA ARG A 111 5.83 -10.93 -19.63
C ARG A 111 4.35 -10.64 -19.88
N TRP A 112 3.69 -9.90 -18.97
CA TRP A 112 2.27 -9.57 -19.12
C TRP A 112 2.00 -8.73 -20.37
N TRP A 113 2.91 -7.78 -20.66
CA TRP A 113 2.85 -6.98 -21.87
C TRP A 113 3.00 -7.85 -23.13
N ALA A 114 4.02 -8.70 -23.20
CA ALA A 114 4.28 -9.58 -24.34
C ALA A 114 3.15 -10.59 -24.59
N GLU A 115 2.50 -11.06 -23.53
CA GLU A 115 1.39 -12.00 -23.57
C GLU A 115 0.01 -11.32 -23.70
N HIS A 116 -0.05 -9.99 -23.76
CA HIS A 116 -1.28 -9.20 -23.75
C HIS A 116 -2.24 -9.59 -22.61
N ARG A 117 -1.72 -9.78 -21.40
CA ARG A 117 -2.50 -10.25 -20.25
C ARG A 117 -3.18 -9.14 -19.47
N VAL A 118 -2.71 -7.91 -19.60
CA VAL A 118 -3.23 -6.74 -18.90
C VAL A 118 -3.34 -5.55 -19.87
N ASP A 119 -4.28 -4.68 -19.63
CA ASP A 119 -4.47 -3.43 -20.37
C ASP A 119 -3.70 -2.27 -19.76
N GLY A 120 -3.38 -2.37 -18.47
CA GLY A 120 -2.60 -1.41 -17.71
C GLY A 120 -2.25 -1.97 -16.34
N VAL A 121 -1.44 -1.24 -15.57
CA VAL A 121 -0.96 -1.70 -14.27
C VAL A 121 -1.07 -0.62 -13.19
N LEU A 122 -1.27 -1.07 -11.95
CA LEU A 122 -1.16 -0.26 -10.75
C LEU A 122 0.18 -0.59 -10.07
N VAL A 123 1.01 0.41 -9.86
CA VAL A 123 2.34 0.30 -9.28
C VAL A 123 2.33 0.84 -7.87
N VAL A 124 2.66 0.02 -6.88
CA VAL A 124 2.75 0.43 -5.48
C VAL A 124 4.21 0.48 -5.01
N ASP A 125 4.42 1.02 -3.81
CA ASP A 125 5.72 1.07 -3.18
C ASP A 125 6.82 1.69 -4.08
N PRO A 126 6.62 2.91 -4.59
CA PRO A 126 7.62 3.59 -5.41
C PRO A 126 8.92 3.77 -4.63
N ARG A 127 10.05 3.71 -5.35
CA ARG A 127 11.40 3.80 -4.80
C ARG A 127 12.09 5.09 -5.23
N ALA A 128 13.19 5.46 -4.56
CA ALA A 128 13.96 6.64 -4.93
C ALA A 128 14.59 6.49 -6.33
N ASP A 129 15.18 5.31 -6.60
CA ASP A 129 15.76 4.94 -7.91
C ASP A 129 14.91 3.81 -8.50
N ASP A 130 13.70 4.16 -8.94
CA ASP A 130 12.70 3.21 -9.40
C ASP A 130 12.86 2.93 -10.91
N PRO A 131 13.18 1.69 -11.32
CA PRO A 131 13.30 1.35 -12.74
C PRO A 131 11.95 1.18 -13.45
N ARG A 132 10.86 0.99 -12.69
CA ARG A 132 9.54 0.65 -13.24
C ARG A 132 8.94 1.76 -14.11
N PRO A 133 8.98 3.05 -13.73
CA PRO A 133 8.48 4.12 -14.59
C PRO A 133 9.10 4.12 -15.99
N GLY A 134 10.42 4.03 -16.10
CA GLY A 134 11.11 3.97 -17.40
C GLY A 134 10.74 2.74 -18.22
N LEU A 135 10.62 1.58 -17.57
CA LEU A 135 10.18 0.35 -18.23
C LEU A 135 8.74 0.48 -18.77
N LEU A 136 7.81 1.04 -17.99
CA LEU A 136 6.41 1.18 -18.39
C LEU A 136 6.25 2.17 -19.56
N ASP A 137 7.06 3.24 -19.58
CA ASP A 137 7.16 4.14 -20.73
C ASP A 137 7.67 3.40 -21.99
N GLU A 138 8.76 2.62 -21.86
CA GLU A 138 9.29 1.78 -22.94
C GLU A 138 8.25 0.84 -23.53
N LEU A 139 7.49 0.18 -22.67
CA LEU A 139 6.43 -0.77 -23.06
C LEU A 139 5.17 -0.07 -23.58
N SER A 140 5.06 1.25 -23.42
CA SER A 140 3.81 1.99 -23.62
C SER A 140 2.64 1.35 -22.87
N LEU A 141 2.90 0.84 -21.68
CA LEU A 141 1.90 0.18 -20.84
C LEU A 141 1.30 1.22 -19.87
N PRO A 142 -0.01 1.54 -20.01
CA PRO A 142 -0.68 2.50 -19.14
C PRO A 142 -0.50 2.14 -17.67
N ALA A 143 -0.10 3.12 -16.84
CA ALA A 143 0.16 2.85 -15.44
C ALA A 143 -0.19 4.01 -14.51
N VAL A 144 -0.55 3.66 -13.27
CA VAL A 144 -0.74 4.60 -12.16
C VAL A 144 0.18 4.22 -11.01
N VAL A 145 1.00 5.18 -10.56
CA VAL A 145 1.87 5.00 -9.40
C VAL A 145 1.13 5.42 -8.13
N ILE A 146 1.02 4.51 -7.18
CA ILE A 146 0.34 4.71 -5.89
C ILE A 146 1.37 5.00 -4.81
N GLY A 147 1.24 6.15 -4.12
CA GLY A 147 2.13 6.57 -3.04
C GLY A 147 3.41 7.29 -3.49
N GLY A 148 3.60 7.48 -4.80
CA GLY A 148 4.71 8.24 -5.36
C GLY A 148 4.53 9.76 -5.18
N ALA A 149 5.63 10.51 -5.16
CA ALA A 149 5.57 11.94 -5.44
C ALA A 149 5.39 12.14 -6.96
N PRO A 150 4.89 13.30 -7.40
CA PRO A 150 4.89 13.63 -8.83
C PRO A 150 6.28 13.48 -9.45
N ASP A 151 6.37 12.80 -10.57
CA ASP A 151 7.63 12.62 -11.30
C ASP A 151 7.54 13.20 -12.72
N GLU A 152 8.13 14.36 -12.92
CA GLU A 152 8.13 15.07 -14.21
C GLU A 152 8.94 14.34 -15.30
N ARG A 153 9.78 13.36 -14.94
CA ARG A 153 10.58 12.58 -15.90
C ARG A 153 9.71 11.60 -16.69
N HIS A 154 8.55 11.21 -16.13
CA HIS A 154 7.63 10.24 -16.70
C HIS A 154 6.21 10.82 -16.83
N PRO A 155 6.00 11.79 -17.75
CA PRO A 155 4.74 12.53 -17.86
C PRO A 155 3.57 11.68 -18.36
N GLY A 156 3.84 10.49 -18.91
CA GLY A 156 2.81 9.52 -19.33
C GLY A 156 2.18 8.74 -18.18
N LEU A 157 2.76 8.79 -16.98
CA LEU A 157 2.27 8.04 -15.82
C LEU A 157 1.42 8.90 -14.91
N SER A 158 0.23 8.43 -14.57
CA SER A 158 -0.58 9.04 -13.51
C SER A 158 0.00 8.68 -12.13
N THR A 159 -0.17 9.59 -11.18
CA THR A 159 0.26 9.38 -9.80
C THR A 159 -0.88 9.71 -8.84
N VAL A 160 -1.14 8.80 -7.89
CA VAL A 160 -2.06 9.04 -6.77
C VAL A 160 -1.26 8.95 -5.48
N TRP A 161 -1.24 10.02 -4.67
CA TRP A 161 -0.36 10.11 -3.51
C TRP A 161 -1.00 10.80 -2.32
N ALA A 162 -0.52 10.46 -1.11
CA ALA A 162 -0.84 11.14 0.13
C ALA A 162 0.37 11.94 0.63
N ASP A 163 0.11 13.01 1.35
CA ASP A 163 1.16 13.85 1.93
C ASP A 163 1.71 13.24 3.23
N ASP A 164 2.61 12.27 3.09
CA ASP A 164 3.33 11.68 4.22
C ASP A 164 4.15 12.72 5.00
N ALA A 165 4.64 13.76 4.33
CA ALA A 165 5.40 14.82 4.99
C ALA A 165 4.50 15.64 5.93
N GLY A 166 3.35 16.09 5.44
CA GLY A 166 2.36 16.77 6.26
C GLY A 166 1.86 15.91 7.42
N ALA A 167 1.64 14.62 7.18
CA ALA A 167 1.23 13.68 8.22
C ALA A 167 2.33 13.52 9.32
N MET A 168 3.59 13.32 8.93
CA MET A 168 4.70 13.23 9.89
C MET A 168 4.89 14.54 10.67
N ALA A 169 4.79 15.68 10.01
CA ALA A 169 4.87 16.99 10.67
C ALA A 169 3.76 17.16 11.71
N SER A 170 2.55 16.67 11.44
CA SER A 170 1.44 16.67 12.39
C SER A 170 1.72 15.78 13.60
N VAL A 171 2.20 14.55 13.39
CA VAL A 171 2.57 13.63 14.49
C VAL A 171 3.66 14.21 15.36
N VAL A 172 4.74 14.74 14.78
CA VAL A 172 5.83 15.38 15.53
C VAL A 172 5.32 16.62 16.28
N GLY A 173 4.41 17.38 15.65
CA GLY A 173 3.76 18.54 16.27
C GLY A 173 3.02 18.17 17.53
N GLU A 174 2.18 17.15 17.47
CA GLU A 174 1.39 16.65 18.60
C GLU A 174 2.28 16.10 19.71
N LEU A 175 3.21 15.22 19.38
CA LEU A 175 4.14 14.67 20.37
C LEU A 175 4.98 15.77 21.06
N THR A 176 5.37 16.82 20.32
CA THR A 176 6.10 17.95 20.89
C THR A 176 5.20 18.80 21.81
N ALA A 177 3.92 18.98 21.45
CA ALA A 177 2.96 19.69 22.31
C ALA A 177 2.71 18.94 23.62
N LEU A 178 2.75 17.59 23.59
CA LEU A 178 2.72 16.73 24.79
C LEU A 178 4.05 16.74 25.59
N GLY A 179 5.06 17.46 25.13
CA GLY A 179 6.34 17.62 25.81
C GLY A 179 7.42 16.60 25.44
N HIS A 180 7.17 15.72 24.48
CA HIS A 180 8.18 14.76 24.03
C HIS A 180 9.35 15.45 23.34
N ARG A 181 10.57 15.08 23.72
CA ARG A 181 11.83 15.60 23.17
C ARG A 181 12.70 14.49 22.56
N ARG A 182 12.47 13.25 22.98
CA ARG A 182 13.13 12.05 22.48
C ARG A 182 12.10 11.19 21.75
N ILE A 183 12.18 11.16 20.43
CA ILE A 183 11.23 10.48 19.54
C ILE A 183 12.02 9.52 18.66
N VAL A 184 11.62 8.26 18.61
CA VAL A 184 12.17 7.29 17.67
C VAL A 184 11.06 6.85 16.70
N HIS A 185 11.39 6.91 15.41
CA HIS A 185 10.57 6.39 14.33
C HIS A 185 11.09 5.00 13.93
N ILE A 186 10.27 3.99 14.14
CA ILE A 186 10.54 2.61 13.69
C ILE A 186 9.88 2.46 12.33
N ALA A 187 10.71 2.63 11.30
CA ALA A 187 10.32 2.76 9.91
C ALA A 187 10.35 1.41 9.19
N GLY A 188 9.64 1.32 8.08
CA GLY A 188 9.70 0.17 7.20
C GLY A 188 10.95 0.15 6.31
N LEU A 189 10.84 -0.53 5.15
CA LEU A 189 11.94 -0.74 4.21
C LEU A 189 12.60 0.58 3.76
N PRO A 190 13.95 0.68 3.86
CA PRO A 190 14.66 1.94 3.59
C PRO A 190 14.61 2.39 2.12
N GLY A 191 14.40 1.46 1.17
CA GLY A 191 14.34 1.77 -0.27
C GLY A 191 13.04 2.45 -0.72
N LEU A 192 12.01 2.48 0.11
CA LEU A 192 10.71 3.01 -0.25
C LEU A 192 10.66 4.54 -0.17
N ALA A 193 10.08 5.17 -1.19
CA ALA A 193 10.02 6.63 -1.29
C ALA A 193 9.25 7.27 -0.12
N HIS A 194 8.16 6.65 0.34
CA HIS A 194 7.39 7.13 1.48
C HIS A 194 8.19 7.03 2.80
N THR A 195 8.91 5.92 3.03
CA THR A 195 9.81 5.77 4.19
C THR A 195 10.84 6.89 4.22
N GLN A 196 11.50 7.15 3.08
CA GLN A 196 12.47 8.22 2.98
C GLN A 196 11.86 9.62 3.19
N ARG A 197 10.62 9.86 2.71
CA ARG A 197 9.91 11.13 2.99
C ARG A 197 9.65 11.30 4.47
N ARG A 198 9.15 10.28 5.16
CA ARG A 198 8.88 10.29 6.62
C ARG A 198 10.14 10.56 7.41
N ILE A 199 11.25 9.87 7.10
CA ILE A 199 12.56 10.07 7.74
C ILE A 199 13.06 11.50 7.57
N ARG A 200 13.04 12.03 6.33
CA ARG A 200 13.48 13.40 6.04
C ARG A 200 12.63 14.42 6.79
N THR A 201 11.30 14.22 6.81
CA THR A 201 10.39 15.14 7.50
C THR A 201 10.58 15.11 9.01
N LEU A 202 10.73 13.92 9.61
CA LEU A 202 11.02 13.82 11.04
C LEU A 202 12.28 14.64 11.42
N ARG A 203 13.38 14.49 10.65
CA ARG A 203 14.62 15.22 10.86
C ARG A 203 14.44 16.74 10.69
N ALA A 204 13.71 17.16 9.66
CA ALA A 204 13.43 18.57 9.43
C ALA A 204 12.57 19.20 10.55
N GLU A 205 11.52 18.49 10.98
CA GLU A 205 10.67 18.94 12.08
C GLU A 205 11.42 18.97 13.41
N ALA A 206 12.31 18.02 13.66
CA ALA A 206 13.18 18.01 14.82
C ALA A 206 14.09 19.23 14.85
N ALA A 207 14.77 19.54 13.76
CA ALA A 207 15.62 20.72 13.64
C ALA A 207 14.81 22.01 13.86
N ARG A 208 13.64 22.13 13.22
CA ARG A 208 12.75 23.31 13.36
C ARG A 208 12.25 23.52 14.78
N ARG A 209 12.02 22.45 15.54
CA ARG A 209 11.48 22.50 16.91
C ARG A 209 12.55 22.42 18.00
N GLY A 210 13.84 22.32 17.64
CA GLY A 210 14.94 22.19 18.59
C GLY A 210 14.90 20.86 19.36
N LEU A 211 14.44 19.76 18.73
CA LEU A 211 14.49 18.42 19.31
C LEU A 211 15.90 17.85 19.10
N ALA A 212 16.61 17.58 20.20
CA ALA A 212 18.00 17.12 20.12
C ALA A 212 18.11 15.62 19.81
N GLU A 213 17.09 14.83 20.13
CA GLU A 213 17.17 13.37 20.13
C GLU A 213 16.02 12.77 19.34
N VAL A 214 16.15 12.76 18.00
CA VAL A 214 15.26 12.04 17.10
C VAL A 214 16.05 11.06 16.25
N GLU A 215 15.53 9.88 16.10
CA GLU A 215 16.13 8.80 15.31
C GLU A 215 15.06 8.11 14.45
N SER A 216 15.47 7.59 13.28
CA SER A 216 14.68 6.65 12.50
C SER A 216 15.47 5.37 12.32
N VAL A 217 14.89 4.25 12.68
CA VAL A 217 15.45 2.92 12.52
C VAL A 217 14.59 2.15 11.53
N THR A 218 15.20 1.71 10.44
CA THR A 218 14.48 0.95 9.39
C THR A 218 14.40 -0.53 9.75
N THR A 219 13.32 -1.17 9.32
CA THR A 219 13.00 -2.59 9.52
C THR A 219 12.50 -3.20 8.20
N ASP A 220 12.23 -4.49 8.21
CA ASP A 220 11.60 -5.22 7.11
C ASP A 220 10.05 -5.22 7.16
N TYR A 221 9.43 -4.40 8.03
CA TYR A 221 8.01 -4.39 8.38
C TYR A 221 7.53 -5.55 9.25
N SER A 222 8.39 -6.53 9.59
CA SER A 222 7.96 -7.62 10.46
C SER A 222 7.73 -7.16 11.90
N ASP A 223 6.80 -7.83 12.58
CA ASP A 223 6.54 -7.70 14.02
C ASP A 223 7.78 -8.07 14.84
N ALA A 224 8.50 -9.12 14.42
CA ALA A 224 9.70 -9.59 15.09
C ALA A 224 10.81 -8.54 15.10
N GLU A 225 11.10 -7.92 13.95
CA GLU A 225 12.15 -6.90 13.86
C GLU A 225 11.72 -5.62 14.57
N ALA A 226 10.45 -5.21 14.46
CA ALA A 226 9.90 -4.09 15.19
C ALA A 226 10.03 -4.25 16.71
N ALA A 227 9.69 -5.43 17.24
CA ALA A 227 9.87 -5.76 18.66
C ALA A 227 11.34 -5.76 19.08
N ALA A 228 12.24 -6.29 18.24
CA ALA A 228 13.68 -6.31 18.52
C ALA A 228 14.26 -4.89 18.56
N VAL A 229 13.90 -4.05 17.60
CA VAL A 229 14.29 -2.64 17.57
C VAL A 229 13.73 -1.89 18.79
N THR A 230 12.47 -2.11 19.14
CA THR A 230 11.84 -1.51 20.33
C THR A 230 12.61 -1.86 21.59
N ARG A 231 12.92 -3.13 21.82
CA ARG A 231 13.74 -3.57 22.99
C ARG A 231 15.10 -2.88 23.01
N ARG A 232 15.75 -2.76 21.86
CA ARG A 232 17.06 -2.12 21.74
C ARG A 232 17.01 -0.64 22.12
N VAL A 233 16.08 0.13 21.57
CA VAL A 233 16.00 1.58 21.80
C VAL A 233 15.54 1.90 23.23
N LEU A 234 14.66 1.08 23.82
CA LEU A 234 14.19 1.28 25.20
C LEU A 234 15.21 0.87 26.26
N ARG A 235 16.19 0.00 25.94
CA ARG A 235 17.31 -0.33 26.84
C ARG A 235 18.48 0.64 26.74
N GLY A 236 18.48 1.50 25.74
CA GLY A 236 19.54 2.50 25.57
C GLY A 236 19.61 3.52 26.68
N PRO A 237 20.74 4.22 26.84
CA PRO A 237 20.95 5.22 27.90
C PRO A 237 20.03 6.44 27.75
N ALA A 238 19.63 6.77 26.54
CA ALA A 238 18.70 7.85 26.20
C ALA A 238 17.38 7.27 25.66
N ALA A 239 16.69 6.45 26.48
CA ALA A 239 15.45 5.82 26.06
C ALA A 239 14.43 6.88 25.57
N PRO A 240 13.78 6.67 24.40
CA PRO A 240 12.78 7.58 23.87
C PRO A 240 11.56 7.64 24.80
N THR A 241 10.85 8.77 24.74
CA THR A 241 9.56 8.94 25.42
C THR A 241 8.38 8.77 24.46
N ALA A 242 8.65 8.71 23.14
CA ALA A 242 7.64 8.42 22.15
C ALA A 242 8.22 7.56 21.02
N LEU A 243 7.41 6.62 20.54
CA LEU A 243 7.69 5.76 19.38
C LEU A 243 6.63 5.97 18.32
N VAL A 244 7.06 6.10 17.05
CA VAL A 244 6.19 6.17 15.88
C VAL A 244 6.51 4.98 14.99
N TYR A 245 5.52 4.17 14.65
CA TYR A 245 5.69 2.96 13.84
C TYR A 245 5.05 3.13 12.46
N ASP A 246 5.69 2.64 11.42
CA ASP A 246 5.19 2.73 10.05
C ASP A 246 3.96 1.85 9.76
N THR A 247 3.65 0.87 10.63
CA THR A 247 2.40 0.09 10.57
C THR A 247 1.81 -0.15 11.96
N ASP A 248 0.54 -0.52 11.99
CA ASP A 248 -0.19 -0.95 13.19
C ASP A 248 0.35 -2.26 13.78
N VAL A 249 0.72 -3.22 12.94
CA VAL A 249 1.33 -4.49 13.35
C VAL A 249 2.64 -4.27 14.10
N MET A 250 3.50 -3.40 13.56
CA MET A 250 4.76 -3.03 14.22
C MET A 250 4.51 -2.33 15.55
N ALA A 251 3.48 -1.46 15.62
CA ALA A 251 3.12 -0.77 16.86
C ALA A 251 2.61 -1.74 17.94
N VAL A 252 1.79 -2.74 17.56
CA VAL A 252 1.32 -3.78 18.46
C VAL A 252 2.48 -4.62 18.99
N ALA A 253 3.42 -5.03 18.14
CA ALA A 253 4.64 -5.73 18.54
C ALA A 253 5.50 -4.86 19.47
N GLY A 254 5.56 -3.57 19.19
CA GLY A 254 6.24 -2.59 20.04
C GLY A 254 5.60 -2.43 21.41
N LEU A 255 4.26 -2.40 21.51
CA LEU A 255 3.54 -2.39 22.79
C LEU A 255 3.92 -3.60 23.64
N ALA A 256 3.89 -4.81 23.03
CA ALA A 256 4.26 -6.03 23.74
C ALA A 256 5.71 -5.97 24.26
N ALA A 257 6.66 -5.54 23.42
CA ALA A 257 8.07 -5.40 23.79
C ALA A 257 8.30 -4.35 24.88
N ALA A 258 7.54 -3.24 24.86
CA ALA A 258 7.59 -2.21 25.90
C ALA A 258 7.07 -2.76 27.25
N ALA A 259 5.94 -3.48 27.22
CA ALA A 259 5.37 -4.10 28.42
C ALA A 259 6.31 -5.14 29.05
N GLU A 260 6.97 -5.99 28.26
CA GLU A 260 8.01 -6.93 28.72
C GLU A 260 9.16 -6.23 29.46
N LEU A 261 9.48 -5.00 29.07
CA LEU A 261 10.51 -4.17 29.70
C LEU A 261 9.99 -3.33 30.87
N GLY A 262 8.72 -3.49 31.23
CA GLY A 262 8.07 -2.77 32.32
C GLY A 262 7.78 -1.29 32.02
N PHE A 263 7.66 -0.90 30.74
CA PHE A 263 7.18 0.42 30.36
C PHE A 263 5.66 0.45 30.33
N SER A 264 5.08 1.46 30.98
CA SER A 264 3.65 1.73 30.91
C SER A 264 3.36 2.69 29.76
N VAL A 265 2.40 2.31 28.88
CA VAL A 265 1.90 3.18 27.81
C VAL A 265 0.53 3.70 28.25
N PRO A 266 0.26 5.02 28.26
CA PRO A 266 1.14 6.10 27.80
C PRO A 266 2.07 6.70 28.87
N ALA A 267 2.00 6.29 30.14
CA ALA A 267 2.62 6.97 31.27
C ALA A 267 4.15 7.11 31.17
N ASP A 268 4.85 6.09 30.66
CA ASP A 268 6.29 6.11 30.44
C ASP A 268 6.68 6.35 28.99
N LEU A 269 5.81 5.96 28.04
CA LEU A 269 6.09 5.90 26.62
C LEU A 269 4.83 6.15 25.82
N SER A 270 4.81 7.14 24.94
CA SER A 270 3.78 7.31 23.93
C SER A 270 4.05 6.45 22.70
N VAL A 271 2.98 5.88 22.11
CA VAL A 271 3.06 5.03 20.90
C VAL A 271 2.07 5.52 19.87
N VAL A 272 2.55 5.72 18.63
CA VAL A 272 1.73 6.12 17.47
C VAL A 272 1.94 5.12 16.34
N ALA A 273 0.85 4.65 15.71
CA ALA A 273 0.87 3.83 14.52
C ALA A 273 0.58 4.66 13.26
N TRP A 274 1.17 4.29 12.12
CA TRP A 274 0.91 4.98 10.84
C TRP A 274 -0.40 4.56 10.19
N GLU A 275 -0.93 3.38 10.55
CA GLU A 275 -2.19 2.87 10.01
C GLU A 275 -3.24 2.70 11.11
N ASP A 276 -4.46 3.21 10.87
CA ASP A 276 -5.60 3.03 11.78
C ASP A 276 -6.46 1.82 11.36
N SER A 277 -6.04 0.63 11.74
CA SER A 277 -6.81 -0.58 11.51
C SER A 277 -7.66 -0.99 12.73
N ALA A 278 -8.35 -2.11 12.60
CA ALA A 278 -9.06 -2.73 13.72
C ALA A 278 -8.11 -3.14 14.85
N LEU A 279 -6.85 -3.52 14.55
CA LEU A 279 -5.84 -3.86 15.55
C LEU A 279 -5.60 -2.74 16.55
N CYS A 280 -5.63 -1.47 16.10
CA CYS A 280 -5.44 -0.32 16.98
C CYS A 280 -6.48 -0.22 18.11
N ARG A 281 -7.64 -0.87 17.95
CA ARG A 281 -8.75 -0.90 18.92
C ARG A 281 -8.93 -2.26 19.61
N MET A 282 -8.10 -3.26 19.25
CA MET A 282 -8.14 -4.61 19.84
C MET A 282 -7.05 -4.81 20.90
N VAL A 283 -6.15 -3.85 21.07
CA VAL A 283 -5.08 -3.88 22.07
C VAL A 283 -5.38 -2.91 23.21
N THR A 284 -4.69 -3.06 24.33
CA THR A 284 -4.78 -2.14 25.46
C THR A 284 -3.38 -1.64 25.82
N PRO A 285 -3.15 -0.32 25.82
CA PRO A 285 -4.09 0.77 25.50
C PRO A 285 -4.48 0.79 24.00
N TRP A 286 -5.60 1.44 23.65
CA TRP A 286 -5.95 1.68 22.25
C TRP A 286 -4.90 2.58 21.60
N LEU A 287 -4.45 2.18 20.41
CA LEU A 287 -3.39 2.90 19.69
C LEU A 287 -3.89 4.19 19.06
N SER A 288 -3.20 5.29 19.36
CA SER A 288 -3.26 6.51 18.56
C SER A 288 -2.65 6.21 17.19
N ALA A 289 -3.35 6.58 16.11
CA ALA A 289 -2.96 6.16 14.78
C ALA A 289 -3.32 7.20 13.72
N LEU A 290 -2.57 7.21 12.61
CA LEU A 290 -2.92 8.00 11.44
C LEU A 290 -4.01 7.30 10.64
N SER A 291 -5.15 7.96 10.52
CA SER A 291 -6.29 7.48 9.74
C SER A 291 -6.24 8.05 8.32
N ARG A 292 -6.37 7.17 7.34
CA ARG A 292 -6.61 7.47 5.93
C ARG A 292 -7.65 6.51 5.37
N ASP A 293 -8.35 6.91 4.34
CA ASP A 293 -9.26 6.02 3.61
C ASP A 293 -8.47 5.24 2.55
N SER A 294 -8.00 4.05 2.93
CA SER A 294 -7.21 3.17 2.05
C SER A 294 -8.07 2.56 0.93
N VAL A 295 -9.39 2.42 1.14
CA VAL A 295 -10.34 1.97 0.11
C VAL A 295 -10.49 3.06 -0.94
N GLU A 296 -10.73 4.30 -0.53
CA GLU A 296 -10.84 5.44 -1.47
C GLU A 296 -9.50 5.71 -2.19
N PHE A 297 -8.36 5.45 -1.52
CA PHE A 297 -7.05 5.54 -2.14
C PHE A 297 -6.92 4.57 -3.32
N GLY A 298 -7.32 3.31 -3.12
CA GLY A 298 -7.37 2.29 -4.18
C GLY A 298 -8.38 2.61 -5.27
N SER A 299 -9.57 3.07 -4.89
CA SER A 299 -10.63 3.48 -5.82
C SER A 299 -10.17 4.63 -6.72
N THR A 300 -9.50 5.63 -6.15
CA THR A 300 -8.95 6.76 -6.90
C THR A 300 -7.89 6.30 -7.89
N ALA A 301 -6.97 5.42 -7.48
CA ALA A 301 -5.95 4.88 -8.38
C ALA A 301 -6.56 4.09 -9.55
N ALA A 302 -7.57 3.28 -9.28
CA ALA A 302 -8.27 2.53 -10.33
C ALA A 302 -9.01 3.47 -11.30
N ARG A 303 -9.70 4.52 -10.82
CA ARG A 303 -10.35 5.51 -11.68
C ARG A 303 -9.36 6.26 -12.57
N GLU A 304 -8.20 6.64 -12.05
CA GLU A 304 -7.15 7.29 -12.84
C GLU A 304 -6.58 6.34 -13.91
N LEU A 305 -6.42 5.04 -13.61
CA LEU A 305 -6.00 4.06 -14.60
C LEU A 305 -7.07 3.88 -15.69
N LEU A 306 -8.34 3.77 -15.32
CA LEU A 306 -9.43 3.69 -16.29
C LEU A 306 -9.50 4.93 -17.19
N ALA A 307 -9.26 6.12 -16.64
CA ALA A 307 -9.20 7.35 -17.41
C ALA A 307 -8.07 7.34 -18.45
N LEU A 308 -6.89 6.78 -18.09
CA LEU A 308 -5.79 6.56 -19.04
C LEU A 308 -6.16 5.55 -20.14
N LEU A 309 -6.80 4.43 -19.77
CA LEU A 309 -7.26 3.42 -20.72
C LEU A 309 -8.31 3.95 -21.69
N ASP A 310 -9.12 4.91 -21.26
CA ASP A 310 -10.09 5.62 -22.11
C ASP A 310 -9.43 6.72 -22.97
N GLY A 311 -8.10 6.84 -22.97
CA GLY A 311 -7.34 7.84 -23.76
C GLY A 311 -7.24 9.22 -23.12
N GLY A 312 -7.59 9.34 -21.84
CA GLY A 312 -7.40 10.58 -21.07
C GLY A 312 -5.93 10.89 -20.78
N PRO A 313 -5.61 12.14 -20.39
CA PRO A 313 -4.24 12.52 -20.03
C PRO A 313 -3.83 11.94 -18.67
N ALA A 314 -2.52 11.73 -18.50
CA ALA A 314 -1.95 11.41 -17.20
C ALA A 314 -2.15 12.56 -16.20
N ARG A 315 -2.40 12.22 -14.93
CA ARG A 315 -2.67 13.19 -13.86
C ARG A 315 -1.95 12.85 -12.59
N THR A 316 -1.69 13.89 -11.80
CA THR A 316 -1.25 13.77 -10.42
C THR A 316 -2.40 14.11 -9.49
N VAL A 317 -2.86 13.12 -8.74
CA VAL A 317 -3.98 13.28 -7.79
C VAL A 317 -3.45 13.15 -6.36
N ARG A 318 -3.69 14.20 -5.56
CA ARG A 318 -3.39 14.18 -4.14
C ARG A 318 -4.65 13.81 -3.37
N VAL A 319 -4.59 12.73 -2.58
CA VAL A 319 -5.67 12.37 -1.66
C VAL A 319 -5.56 13.15 -0.35
N PRO A 320 -6.60 13.17 0.49
CA PRO A 320 -6.55 13.85 1.79
C PRO A 320 -5.35 13.42 2.63
N VAL A 321 -4.77 14.37 3.36
CA VAL A 321 -3.65 14.11 4.30
C VAL A 321 -4.14 13.18 5.41
N PRO A 322 -3.40 12.11 5.75
CA PRO A 322 -3.73 11.26 6.89
C PRO A 322 -3.82 12.09 8.18
N ARG A 323 -4.83 11.82 9.00
CA ARG A 323 -5.07 12.57 10.25
C ARG A 323 -4.76 11.71 11.46
N LEU A 324 -4.06 12.26 12.43
CA LEU A 324 -3.85 11.58 13.71
C LEU A 324 -5.18 11.48 14.48
N ILE A 325 -5.55 10.27 14.82
CA ILE A 325 -6.63 9.96 15.75
C ILE A 325 -5.99 9.64 17.09
N GLU A 326 -6.12 10.55 18.02
CA GLU A 326 -5.61 10.38 19.37
C GLU A 326 -6.45 9.38 20.15
N ARG A 327 -5.78 8.49 20.91
CA ARG A 327 -6.37 7.49 21.78
C ARG A 327 -5.50 7.31 23.03
N ASP A 328 -5.64 6.17 23.70
CA ASP A 328 -5.06 5.93 25.02
C ASP A 328 -3.54 5.71 25.00
N SER A 329 -2.91 5.50 23.84
CA SER A 329 -1.47 5.21 23.74
C SER A 329 -0.57 6.44 23.65
N THR A 330 -1.13 7.65 23.64
CA THR A 330 -0.38 8.91 23.70
C THR A 330 -0.79 9.71 24.92
N GLY A 331 0.18 10.37 25.53
CA GLY A 331 -0.03 11.20 26.72
C GLY A 331 1.15 12.14 26.97
N PRO A 332 1.12 12.98 28.02
CA PRO A 332 2.21 13.88 28.35
C PRO A 332 3.53 13.14 28.55
N ALA A 333 4.62 13.74 28.04
CA ALA A 333 5.95 13.17 28.21
C ALA A 333 6.30 13.04 29.67
N ARG A 334 6.87 11.91 30.05
CA ARG A 334 7.39 11.70 31.39
C ARG A 334 8.49 12.75 31.69
N THR A 335 8.34 13.48 32.80
CA THR A 335 9.43 14.30 33.32
C THR A 335 10.56 13.38 33.82
N ASP A 336 11.82 13.72 33.51
CA ASP A 336 13.00 12.93 33.86
C ASP A 336 13.09 12.69 35.39
N ARG A 337 12.43 11.62 35.86
CA ARG A 337 12.81 10.97 37.11
C ARG A 337 13.70 9.78 36.74
N PRO A 338 14.96 9.72 37.23
CA PRO A 338 15.76 8.52 37.05
C PRO A 338 14.97 7.33 37.64
N ARG A 339 14.87 6.22 36.90
CA ARG A 339 14.33 4.96 37.46
C ARG A 339 15.14 4.67 38.71
N SER A 340 14.51 4.63 39.89
CA SER A 340 15.12 4.10 41.09
C SER A 340 15.47 2.64 40.79
N GLY A 341 16.75 2.38 40.57
CA GLY A 341 17.23 1.01 40.43
C GLY A 341 16.69 0.21 41.61
N ALA A 342 16.13 -0.94 41.35
CA ALA A 342 15.84 -1.91 42.41
C ALA A 342 17.15 -2.19 43.15
N ALA A 343 17.33 -1.54 44.27
CA ALA A 343 18.36 -1.86 45.21
C ALA A 343 18.05 -3.27 45.74
N ASN A 344 18.78 -4.24 45.23
CA ASN A 344 18.82 -5.56 45.81
C ASN A 344 19.70 -5.48 47.06
N ASP A 345 19.11 -4.99 48.17
CA ASP A 345 19.75 -5.06 49.50
C ASP A 345 19.68 -6.52 49.97
N GLY A 346 20.61 -7.31 49.46
CA GLY A 346 20.96 -8.62 50.00
C GLY A 346 21.93 -8.49 51.19
N THR A 347 21.50 -7.92 52.30
CA THR A 347 22.18 -8.09 53.59
C THR A 347 21.38 -9.08 54.42
N GLY A 348 21.68 -10.37 54.25
CA GLY A 348 21.36 -11.38 55.26
C GLY A 348 22.25 -11.18 56.51
N PRO A 349 21.68 -11.17 57.74
CA PRO A 349 22.52 -11.20 58.93
C PRO A 349 23.10 -12.57 59.13
N GLY A 350 24.42 -12.60 59.27
CA GLY A 350 25.12 -13.76 59.84
C GLY A 350 24.89 -13.81 61.35
N ALA A 351 24.60 -14.99 61.84
CA ALA A 351 24.94 -15.52 63.15
C ALA A 351 24.82 -17.04 63.11
#